data_4611e43be2bb869cf59b5e490d045810
#
_entry.id   4611e43be2bb869cf59b5e490d045810
#
_cell.length_a   1.000
_cell.length_b   1.000
_cell.length_c   1.000
_cell.angle_alpha   90.00
_cell.angle_beta   90.00
_cell.angle_gamma   90.00
#
_symmetry.space_group_name_H-M   'P 1'
#
loop_
_entity.id
_entity.type
_entity.pdbx_description
1 polymer ?
#
loop_
_entity_poly.entity_id
_entity_poly.type
_entity_poly.pdbx_seq_one_letter_code
_entity_poly.pdbx_strand_id
1 'polypeptide(L)'
;MKLLALIALVLVGTYLLSSIVNTPNFAGLSSVVDMIKGGPGYPIDAPGGKAKGMYQNESSLVMFNETTIYFYNTSGSEVYSAQHRMGNPQVETSGTMLLNYDRGSKTYAAYSRNNLFYSGTTDSAIRCGDISENGCIAIATQTENAQTQVLVMDTKQRELYTWKTDNAVTALAISDNGSSVAIASSYVEQGELKNALTIIKNGEQKCRYEIANQLILD
;
A
#
# COMPACT_ATOMS: atom_id res chain seq x y z
N MET A 1 -41.16 10.98 33.18
CA MET A 1 -41.08 10.66 31.74
C MET A 1 -39.90 11.31 31.04
N LYS A 2 -39.63 12.62 31.14
CA LYS A 2 -38.50 13.28 30.41
C LYS A 2 -37.11 12.77 30.81
N LEU A 3 -36.86 12.41 32.07
CA LEU A 3 -35.59 11.87 32.54
C LEU A 3 -35.30 10.47 32.00
N LEU A 4 -36.32 9.60 31.95
CA LEU A 4 -36.20 8.26 31.36
C LEU A 4 -35.92 8.31 29.85
N ALA A 5 -36.53 9.25 29.13
CA ALA A 5 -36.27 9.46 27.72
C ALA A 5 -34.83 9.96 27.45
N LEU A 6 -34.31 10.83 28.32
CA LEU A 6 -32.93 11.33 28.24
C LEU A 6 -31.90 10.19 28.49
N ILE A 7 -32.15 9.36 29.51
CA ILE A 7 -31.30 8.20 29.81
C ILE A 7 -31.31 7.19 28.65
N ALA A 8 -32.51 6.91 28.09
CA ALA A 8 -32.60 6.03 26.93
C ALA A 8 -31.86 6.57 25.71
N LEU A 9 -31.90 7.89 25.45
CA LEU A 9 -31.20 8.54 24.35
C LEU A 9 -29.68 8.48 24.53
N VAL A 10 -29.19 8.67 25.77
CA VAL A 10 -27.76 8.53 26.09
C VAL A 10 -27.29 7.09 25.93
N LEU A 11 -28.09 6.11 26.40
CA LEU A 11 -27.76 4.68 26.25
C LEU A 11 -27.76 4.23 24.78
N VAL A 12 -28.74 4.69 23.98
CA VAL A 12 -28.76 4.42 22.54
C VAL A 12 -27.56 5.11 21.83
N GLY A 13 -27.25 6.34 22.22
CA GLY A 13 -26.09 7.07 21.69
C GLY A 13 -24.76 6.38 22.02
N THR A 14 -24.59 5.91 23.26
CA THR A 14 -23.38 5.15 23.65
C THR A 14 -23.31 3.77 22.98
N TYR A 15 -24.43 3.09 22.80
CA TYR A 15 -24.49 1.82 22.09
C TYR A 15 -24.17 2.01 20.59
N LEU A 16 -24.73 3.02 19.95
CA LEU A 16 -24.39 3.36 18.57
C LEU A 16 -22.92 3.77 18.43
N LEU A 17 -22.39 4.57 19.34
CA LEU A 17 -20.97 4.89 19.40
C LEU A 17 -20.11 3.63 19.58
N SER A 18 -20.47 2.72 20.49
CA SER A 18 -19.72 1.48 20.71
C SER A 18 -19.79 0.52 19.53
N SER A 19 -20.93 0.45 18.83
CA SER A 19 -21.06 -0.37 17.62
C SER A 19 -20.28 0.20 16.44
N ILE A 20 -20.16 1.51 16.36
CA ILE A 20 -19.30 2.22 15.40
C ILE A 20 -17.81 2.01 15.78
N VAL A 21 -17.44 2.07 17.07
CA VAL A 21 -16.05 1.87 17.57
C VAL A 21 -15.53 0.45 17.31
N ASN A 22 -16.40 -0.56 17.31
CA ASN A 22 -16.02 -1.95 17.12
C ASN A 22 -16.05 -2.42 15.65
N THR A 23 -16.35 -1.54 14.69
CA THR A 23 -16.20 -1.86 13.27
C THR A 23 -14.78 -1.52 12.80
N PRO A 24 -14.13 -2.34 11.96
CA PRO A 24 -12.79 -2.05 11.42
C PRO A 24 -12.72 -0.78 10.55
N ASN A 25 -13.82 -0.07 10.37
CA ASN A 25 -13.94 1.18 9.60
C ASN A 25 -13.79 2.46 10.45
N PHE A 26 -13.23 2.39 11.66
CA PHE A 26 -13.02 3.59 12.50
C PHE A 26 -11.96 4.56 11.97
N ALA A 27 -11.20 4.18 10.95
CA ALA A 27 -10.41 5.12 10.15
C ALA A 27 -11.21 6.32 9.62
N GLY A 28 -12.56 6.19 9.52
CA GLY A 28 -13.45 7.25 9.06
C GLY A 28 -13.60 8.45 10.00
N LEU A 29 -13.53 8.26 11.33
CA LEU A 29 -13.70 9.39 12.26
C LEU A 29 -12.39 10.15 12.49
N SER A 30 -11.24 9.47 12.55
CA SER A 30 -9.94 10.15 12.59
C SER A 30 -9.76 11.02 11.34
N SER A 31 -10.15 10.53 10.17
CA SER A 31 -10.04 11.29 8.92
C SER A 31 -10.96 12.52 8.89
N VAL A 32 -12.13 12.47 9.52
CA VAL A 32 -13.02 13.63 9.64
C VAL A 32 -12.44 14.66 10.60
N VAL A 33 -11.87 14.22 11.72
CA VAL A 33 -11.18 15.11 12.67
C VAL A 33 -9.94 15.73 12.02
N ASP A 34 -9.19 14.96 11.26
CA ASP A 34 -7.99 15.42 10.53
C ASP A 34 -8.34 16.39 9.38
N MET A 35 -9.50 16.22 8.73
CA MET A 35 -10.00 17.17 7.75
C MET A 35 -10.40 18.53 8.38
N ILE A 36 -10.88 18.51 9.62
CA ILE A 36 -11.32 19.71 10.37
C ILE A 36 -10.10 20.40 11.00
N LYS A 37 -8.99 19.70 11.20
CA LYS A 37 -7.77 20.28 11.74
C LYS A 37 -7.24 21.34 10.79
N GLY A 38 -7.41 22.60 11.18
CA GLY A 38 -6.86 23.73 10.42
C GLY A 38 -5.33 23.63 10.37
N GLY A 39 -4.74 24.12 9.29
CA GLY A 39 -3.30 24.10 9.07
C GLY A 39 -2.80 25.42 8.51
N PRO A 40 -1.47 25.57 8.35
CA PRO A 40 -0.84 26.79 7.83
C PRO A 40 -1.17 27.05 6.36
N GLY A 41 -1.78 26.09 5.68
CA GLY A 41 -1.93 26.12 4.23
C GLY A 41 -0.67 25.65 3.51
N TYR A 42 -0.72 25.66 2.20
CA TYR A 42 0.45 25.42 1.34
C TYR A 42 1.05 26.74 0.85
N PRO A 43 2.38 26.84 0.64
CA PRO A 43 3.38 25.77 0.71
C PRO A 43 3.75 25.37 2.15
N ILE A 44 4.23 24.14 2.33
CA ILE A 44 4.79 23.63 3.57
C ILE A 44 6.27 23.30 3.38
N ASP A 45 7.07 23.53 4.41
CA ASP A 45 8.47 23.11 4.40
C ASP A 45 8.58 21.58 4.56
N ALA A 46 9.48 20.97 3.78
CA ALA A 46 9.73 19.53 3.91
C ALA A 46 10.40 19.23 5.26
N PRO A 47 9.77 18.46 6.15
CA PRO A 47 10.31 18.18 7.47
C PRO A 47 11.57 17.32 7.39
N GLY A 48 12.56 17.60 8.26
CA GLY A 48 13.79 16.83 8.34
C GLY A 48 14.71 16.94 7.13
N GLY A 49 14.58 17.99 6.31
CA GLY A 49 15.45 18.28 5.18
C GLY A 49 14.89 17.82 3.83
N LYS A 50 15.73 17.18 2.99
CA LYS A 50 15.37 16.86 1.61
C LYS A 50 14.35 15.71 1.54
N ALA A 51 13.19 15.96 0.94
CA ALA A 51 12.25 14.91 0.58
C ALA A 51 12.86 13.98 -0.49
N LYS A 52 12.72 12.67 -0.32
CA LYS A 52 13.07 11.65 -1.31
C LYS A 52 11.94 11.38 -2.29
N GLY A 53 10.71 11.54 -1.84
CA GLY A 53 9.54 11.38 -2.68
C GLY A 53 8.33 12.11 -2.09
N MET A 54 7.38 12.37 -2.97
CA MET A 54 6.13 13.02 -2.64
C MET A 54 5.01 12.34 -3.45
N TYR A 55 3.97 11.90 -2.76
CA TYR A 55 2.85 11.17 -3.32
C TYR A 55 1.56 11.79 -2.84
N GLN A 56 0.54 11.67 -3.64
CA GLN A 56 -0.81 12.03 -3.27
C GLN A 56 -1.64 10.75 -3.18
N ASN A 57 -2.32 10.55 -2.05
CA ASN A 57 -3.47 9.67 -2.00
C ASN A 57 -4.75 10.53 -1.96
N GLU A 58 -5.94 9.92 -2.01
CA GLU A 58 -7.21 10.66 -2.10
C GLU A 58 -7.41 11.75 -1.05
N SER A 59 -6.82 11.61 0.14
CA SER A 59 -7.09 12.46 1.29
C SER A 59 -5.89 13.20 1.84
N SER A 60 -4.68 12.90 1.38
CA SER A 60 -3.44 13.37 1.99
C SER A 60 -2.33 13.57 0.96
N LEU A 61 -1.48 14.55 1.25
CA LEU A 61 -0.15 14.61 0.66
C LEU A 61 0.79 13.77 1.53
N VAL A 62 1.47 12.83 0.94
CA VAL A 62 2.46 11.97 1.61
C VAL A 62 3.85 12.40 1.16
N MET A 63 4.71 12.73 2.11
CA MET A 63 6.12 12.97 1.88
C MET A 63 6.96 11.98 2.66
N PHE A 64 8.07 11.54 2.10
CA PHE A 64 9.03 10.76 2.86
C PHE A 64 10.46 11.25 2.64
N ASN A 65 11.26 11.14 3.67
CA ASN A 65 12.69 11.35 3.67
C ASN A 65 13.44 10.05 3.95
N GLU A 66 14.69 10.11 4.38
CA GLU A 66 15.51 8.92 4.66
C GLU A 66 15.01 8.07 5.83
N THR A 67 14.25 8.63 6.76
CA THR A 67 13.90 7.97 8.03
C THR A 67 12.42 8.00 8.36
N THR A 68 11.65 8.89 7.74
CA THR A 68 10.29 9.18 8.18
C THR A 68 9.35 9.40 6.99
N ILE A 69 8.15 8.86 7.11
CA ILE A 69 7.01 9.14 6.23
C ILE A 69 6.07 10.10 6.96
N TYR A 70 5.59 11.12 6.27
CA TYR A 70 4.72 12.19 6.78
C TYR A 70 3.45 12.25 5.97
N PHE A 71 2.33 12.43 6.63
CA PHE A 71 1.02 12.61 6.01
C PHE A 71 0.47 13.98 6.36
N TYR A 72 0.09 14.74 5.35
CA TYR A 72 -0.47 16.08 5.47
C TYR A 72 -1.88 16.09 4.91
N ASN A 73 -2.79 16.76 5.61
CA ASN A 73 -4.14 16.98 5.11
C ASN A 73 -4.17 18.12 4.06
N THR A 74 -5.35 18.38 3.50
CA THR A 74 -5.57 19.44 2.50
C THR A 74 -5.30 20.85 3.03
N SER A 75 -5.25 21.04 4.35
CA SER A 75 -4.91 22.31 5.01
C SER A 75 -3.42 22.46 5.32
N GLY A 76 -2.55 21.52 4.89
CA GLY A 76 -1.11 21.55 5.15
C GLY A 76 -0.72 21.21 6.59
N SER A 77 -1.65 20.67 7.40
CA SER A 77 -1.32 20.15 8.73
C SER A 77 -0.75 18.74 8.66
N GLU A 78 0.33 18.47 9.38
CA GLU A 78 0.77 17.11 9.64
C GLU A 78 -0.29 16.40 10.49
N VAL A 79 -0.83 15.30 9.96
CA VAL A 79 -1.86 14.50 10.63
C VAL A 79 -1.32 13.17 11.15
N TYR A 80 -0.20 12.71 10.56
CA TYR A 80 0.48 11.49 10.99
C TYR A 80 1.95 11.51 10.51
N SER A 81 2.83 10.94 11.30
CA SER A 81 4.18 10.60 10.85
C SER A 81 4.65 9.31 11.51
N ALA A 82 5.47 8.56 10.78
CA ALA A 82 6.06 7.33 11.26
C ALA A 82 7.52 7.21 10.80
N GLN A 83 8.38 6.77 11.71
CA GLN A 83 9.74 6.44 11.35
C GLN A 83 9.78 5.09 10.63
N HIS A 84 10.55 5.03 9.55
CA HIS A 84 10.92 3.79 8.88
C HIS A 84 12.44 3.59 8.93
N ARG A 85 12.87 2.33 8.87
CA ARG A 85 14.30 1.95 8.86
C ARG A 85 14.65 1.32 7.51
N MET A 86 14.11 1.90 6.42
CA MET A 86 14.29 1.39 5.08
C MET A 86 15.46 2.08 4.42
N GLY A 87 16.35 1.30 3.80
CA GLY A 87 17.52 1.83 3.10
C GLY A 87 17.19 2.37 1.71
N ASN A 88 16.22 1.76 1.05
CA ASN A 88 15.74 2.13 -0.29
C ASN A 88 14.21 2.10 -0.36
N PRO A 89 13.51 3.00 0.36
CA PRO A 89 12.06 3.01 0.41
C PRO A 89 11.45 3.30 -0.95
N GLN A 90 10.43 2.52 -1.30
CA GLN A 90 9.56 2.71 -2.45
C GLN A 90 8.12 2.83 -1.96
N VAL A 91 7.30 3.57 -2.67
CA VAL A 91 5.92 3.85 -2.29
C VAL A 91 4.99 3.63 -3.46
N GLU A 92 3.95 2.82 -3.24
CA GLU A 92 2.82 2.62 -4.15
C GLU A 92 1.53 3.09 -3.48
N THR A 93 0.62 3.64 -4.27
CA THR A 93 -0.63 4.20 -3.75
C THR A 93 -1.83 3.72 -4.56
N SER A 94 -2.94 3.44 -3.86
CA SER A 94 -4.23 3.10 -4.48
C SER A 94 -5.37 3.60 -3.60
N GLY A 95 -6.16 4.54 -4.11
CA GLY A 95 -7.20 5.22 -3.32
C GLY A 95 -6.62 5.85 -2.06
N THR A 96 -7.07 5.40 -0.89
CA THR A 96 -6.55 5.85 0.42
C THR A 96 -5.43 4.98 0.98
N MET A 97 -5.10 3.89 0.27
CA MET A 97 -4.06 2.95 0.70
C MET A 97 -2.69 3.37 0.18
N LEU A 98 -1.67 3.03 0.93
CA LEU A 98 -0.27 3.25 0.59
C LEU A 98 0.55 2.05 1.06
N LEU A 99 1.37 1.51 0.19
CA LEU A 99 2.40 0.53 0.50
C LEU A 99 3.77 1.21 0.47
N ASN A 100 4.50 1.14 1.58
CA ASN A 100 5.92 1.50 1.65
C ASN A 100 6.74 0.23 1.84
N TYR A 101 7.68 -0.05 0.95
CA TYR A 101 8.54 -1.23 1.03
C TYR A 101 10.00 -0.88 0.78
N ASP A 102 10.90 -1.64 1.38
CA ASP A 102 12.35 -1.47 1.24
C ASP A 102 12.86 -2.33 0.08
N ARG A 103 13.08 -1.71 -1.06
CA ARG A 103 13.59 -2.41 -2.27
C ARG A 103 15.00 -2.93 -2.04
N GLY A 104 15.18 -4.23 -2.19
CA GLY A 104 16.44 -4.93 -1.90
C GLY A 104 16.56 -5.43 -0.47
N SER A 105 15.58 -5.13 0.39
CA SER A 105 15.44 -5.64 1.76
C SER A 105 14.14 -6.44 1.89
N LYS A 106 13.70 -6.71 3.12
CA LYS A 106 12.57 -7.60 3.40
C LYS A 106 11.37 -6.89 4.01
N THR A 107 11.49 -5.62 4.38
CA THR A 107 10.49 -4.92 5.18
C THR A 107 9.47 -4.19 4.33
N TYR A 108 8.21 -4.20 4.77
CA TYR A 108 7.13 -3.42 4.18
C TYR A 108 6.17 -2.91 5.26
N ALA A 109 5.45 -1.85 4.95
CA ALA A 109 4.38 -1.30 5.76
C ALA A 109 3.27 -0.75 4.87
N ALA A 110 2.04 -1.07 5.18
CA ALA A 110 0.86 -0.52 4.52
C ALA A 110 0.17 0.48 5.44
N TYR A 111 -0.28 1.56 4.87
CA TYR A 111 -1.01 2.63 5.55
C TYR A 111 -2.39 2.77 4.91
N SER A 112 -3.38 3.04 5.74
CA SER A 112 -4.72 3.42 5.29
C SER A 112 -4.97 4.86 5.68
N ARG A 113 -5.17 5.72 4.71
CA ARG A 113 -5.25 7.17 4.90
C ARG A 113 -3.96 7.70 5.54
N ASN A 114 -4.00 7.98 6.84
CA ASN A 114 -2.92 8.53 7.66
C ASN A 114 -2.59 7.66 8.87
N ASN A 115 -2.90 6.36 8.82
CA ASN A 115 -2.62 5.43 9.92
C ASN A 115 -1.90 4.19 9.41
N LEU A 116 -1.01 3.64 10.22
CA LEU A 116 -0.43 2.32 9.95
C LEU A 116 -1.57 1.28 9.95
N PHE A 117 -1.72 0.58 8.82
CA PHE A 117 -2.71 -0.46 8.64
C PHE A 117 -2.16 -1.82 9.04
N TYR A 118 -1.00 -2.18 8.50
CA TYR A 118 -0.21 -3.33 8.92
C TYR A 118 1.25 -3.17 8.46
N SER A 119 2.15 -3.97 9.01
CA SER A 119 3.55 -4.05 8.58
C SER A 119 4.06 -5.47 8.73
N GLY A 120 5.10 -5.81 8.00
CA GLY A 120 5.66 -7.15 8.02
C GLY A 120 7.02 -7.25 7.34
N THR A 121 7.46 -8.50 7.21
CA THR A 121 8.66 -8.86 6.48
C THR A 121 8.40 -10.03 5.55
N THR A 122 9.06 -10.04 4.43
CA THR A 122 9.11 -11.17 3.49
C THR A 122 10.28 -12.09 3.80
N ASP A 123 10.24 -13.32 3.33
CA ASP A 123 11.33 -14.28 3.50
C ASP A 123 12.58 -13.90 2.71
N SER A 124 12.40 -13.21 1.60
CA SER A 124 13.46 -12.83 0.65
C SER A 124 13.36 -11.35 0.26
N ALA A 125 14.42 -10.81 -0.34
CA ALA A 125 14.50 -9.41 -0.74
C ALA A 125 13.39 -9.00 -1.71
N ILE A 126 12.72 -7.89 -1.40
CA ILE A 126 11.65 -7.30 -2.20
C ILE A 126 12.25 -6.62 -3.44
N ARG A 127 11.66 -6.87 -4.59
CA ARG A 127 12.00 -6.20 -5.86
C ARG A 127 11.03 -5.08 -6.18
N CYS A 128 9.75 -5.37 -6.16
CA CYS A 128 8.65 -4.42 -6.34
C CYS A 128 7.43 -4.92 -5.58
N GLY A 129 6.47 -4.06 -5.40
CA GLY A 129 5.19 -4.36 -4.75
C GLY A 129 4.11 -3.48 -5.30
N ASP A 130 2.86 -3.82 -5.01
CA ASP A 130 1.70 -2.99 -5.29
C ASP A 130 0.61 -3.25 -4.24
N ILE A 131 -0.26 -2.28 -4.04
CA ILE A 131 -1.36 -2.33 -3.09
C ILE A 131 -2.67 -1.99 -3.78
N SER A 132 -3.72 -2.75 -3.49
CA SER A 132 -5.06 -2.46 -3.97
C SER A 132 -5.77 -1.43 -3.09
N GLU A 133 -6.83 -0.83 -3.61
CA GLU A 133 -7.69 0.11 -2.88
C GLU A 133 -8.30 -0.51 -1.61
N ASN A 134 -8.54 -1.82 -1.61
CA ASN A 134 -9.04 -2.56 -0.44
C ASN A 134 -7.93 -3.01 0.53
N GLY A 135 -6.64 -2.77 0.21
CA GLY A 135 -5.51 -3.09 1.08
C GLY A 135 -4.97 -4.52 0.91
N CYS A 136 -5.32 -5.24 -0.16
CA CYS A 136 -4.57 -6.42 -0.56
C CYS A 136 -3.23 -6.00 -1.16
N ILE A 137 -2.16 -6.76 -0.95
CA ILE A 137 -0.85 -6.47 -1.52
C ILE A 137 -0.32 -7.61 -2.38
N ALA A 138 0.41 -7.25 -3.42
CA ALA A 138 1.26 -8.15 -4.18
C ALA A 138 2.72 -7.72 -4.01
N ILE A 139 3.59 -8.64 -3.63
CA ILE A 139 5.02 -8.37 -3.45
C ILE A 139 5.84 -9.37 -4.26
N ALA A 140 6.70 -8.88 -5.13
CA ALA A 140 7.67 -9.68 -5.85
C ALA A 140 8.98 -9.75 -5.05
N THR A 141 9.44 -10.97 -4.76
CA THR A 141 10.68 -11.23 -4.05
C THR A 141 11.61 -12.12 -4.84
N GLN A 142 12.90 -12.02 -4.58
CA GLN A 142 13.89 -12.94 -5.13
C GLN A 142 13.84 -14.27 -4.39
N THR A 143 14.01 -15.40 -5.11
CA THR A 143 14.06 -16.73 -4.48
C THR A 143 15.30 -17.50 -4.92
N GLU A 144 15.66 -18.54 -4.17
CA GLU A 144 16.81 -19.42 -4.51
C GLU A 144 16.50 -20.32 -5.71
N ASN A 145 15.24 -20.71 -5.90
CA ASN A 145 14.80 -21.72 -6.88
C ASN A 145 14.10 -21.14 -8.11
N ALA A 146 13.87 -19.84 -8.14
CA ALA A 146 13.31 -19.09 -9.27
C ALA A 146 13.82 -17.65 -9.19
N GLN A 147 13.85 -16.91 -10.30
CA GLN A 147 14.29 -15.53 -10.24
C GLN A 147 13.37 -14.65 -9.41
N THR A 148 12.07 -14.93 -9.46
CA THR A 148 11.08 -14.13 -8.76
C THR A 148 9.90 -14.98 -8.27
N GLN A 149 9.48 -14.70 -7.06
CA GLN A 149 8.23 -15.16 -6.48
C GLN A 149 7.33 -13.94 -6.24
N VAL A 150 6.09 -14.01 -6.70
CA VAL A 150 5.04 -13.01 -6.41
C VAL A 150 4.13 -13.59 -5.34
N LEU A 151 4.13 -12.96 -4.17
CA LEU A 151 3.29 -13.30 -3.02
C LEU A 151 2.12 -12.33 -2.98
N VAL A 152 0.89 -12.86 -2.93
CA VAL A 152 -0.33 -12.06 -2.80
C VAL A 152 -0.97 -12.34 -1.45
N MET A 153 -1.25 -11.26 -0.72
CA MET A 153 -1.77 -11.31 0.64
C MET A 153 -3.04 -10.47 0.79
N ASP A 154 -3.92 -10.92 1.68
CA ASP A 154 -5.11 -10.16 2.07
C ASP A 154 -4.79 -9.09 3.13
N THR A 155 -5.81 -8.35 3.55
CA THR A 155 -5.75 -7.29 4.57
C THR A 155 -5.35 -7.78 5.96
N LYS A 156 -5.36 -9.09 6.20
CA LYS A 156 -4.90 -9.74 7.44
C LYS A 156 -3.52 -10.37 7.29
N GLN A 157 -2.82 -10.05 6.21
CA GLN A 157 -1.51 -10.60 5.85
C GLN A 157 -1.53 -12.14 5.69
N ARG A 158 -2.67 -12.72 5.32
CA ARG A 158 -2.77 -14.13 4.98
C ARG A 158 -2.47 -14.28 3.50
N GLU A 159 -1.62 -15.24 3.18
CA GLU A 159 -1.36 -15.61 1.79
C GLU A 159 -2.65 -16.04 1.09
N LEU A 160 -2.98 -15.39 -0.01
CA LEU A 160 -4.04 -15.80 -0.91
C LEU A 160 -3.52 -16.81 -1.91
N TYR A 161 -2.38 -16.51 -2.50
CA TYR A 161 -1.62 -17.40 -3.39
C TYR A 161 -0.21 -16.88 -3.64
N THR A 162 0.61 -17.77 -4.16
CA THR A 162 1.97 -17.48 -4.61
C THR A 162 2.15 -17.94 -6.05
N TRP A 163 2.82 -17.14 -6.86
CA TRP A 163 3.20 -17.48 -8.22
C TRP A 163 4.71 -17.29 -8.42
N LYS A 164 5.34 -18.20 -9.19
CA LYS A 164 6.79 -18.21 -9.40
C LYS A 164 7.13 -18.13 -10.89
N THR A 165 8.24 -17.46 -11.20
CA THR A 165 8.74 -17.31 -12.56
C THR A 165 10.26 -17.20 -12.56
N ASP A 166 10.88 -17.69 -13.66
CA ASP A 166 12.30 -17.47 -13.90
C ASP A 166 12.61 -16.10 -14.52
N ASN A 167 11.57 -15.32 -14.82
CA ASN A 167 11.72 -13.98 -15.35
C ASN A 167 11.99 -12.96 -14.24
N ALA A 168 12.70 -11.89 -14.58
CA ALA A 168 12.85 -10.73 -13.70
C ALA A 168 11.57 -9.89 -13.72
N VAL A 169 10.81 -9.89 -12.63
CA VAL A 169 9.63 -9.05 -12.48
C VAL A 169 10.06 -7.61 -12.26
N THR A 170 9.48 -6.69 -13.02
CA THR A 170 9.79 -5.25 -13.01
C THR A 170 8.69 -4.41 -12.39
N ALA A 171 7.42 -4.77 -12.61
CA ALA A 171 6.27 -4.07 -12.05
C ALA A 171 5.10 -5.04 -11.78
N LEU A 172 4.22 -4.65 -10.87
CA LEU A 172 3.01 -5.36 -10.48
C LEU A 172 1.82 -4.41 -10.53
N ALA A 173 0.62 -4.97 -10.81
CA ALA A 173 -0.64 -4.28 -10.59
C ALA A 173 -1.66 -5.29 -10.04
N ILE A 174 -2.19 -5.04 -8.84
CA ILE A 174 -3.10 -5.93 -8.13
C ILE A 174 -4.55 -5.46 -8.24
N SER A 175 -5.49 -6.40 -8.41
CA SER A 175 -6.94 -6.11 -8.34
C SER A 175 -7.40 -5.89 -6.90
N ASP A 176 -8.50 -5.15 -6.72
CA ASP A 176 -9.03 -4.72 -5.42
C ASP A 176 -9.22 -5.84 -4.40
N ASN A 177 -9.63 -7.00 -4.85
CA ASN A 177 -9.87 -8.17 -3.99
C ASN A 177 -8.68 -9.14 -3.93
N GLY A 178 -7.54 -8.80 -4.52
CA GLY A 178 -6.35 -9.65 -4.57
C GLY A 178 -6.46 -10.87 -5.49
N SER A 179 -7.60 -11.05 -6.17
CA SER A 179 -7.82 -12.27 -6.98
C SER A 179 -6.98 -12.30 -8.26
N SER A 180 -6.55 -11.15 -8.76
CA SER A 180 -5.78 -11.04 -10.00
C SER A 180 -4.59 -10.11 -9.83
N VAL A 181 -3.47 -10.45 -10.48
CA VAL A 181 -2.28 -9.62 -10.58
C VAL A 181 -1.81 -9.59 -12.03
N ALA A 182 -1.56 -8.40 -12.54
CA ALA A 182 -0.82 -8.18 -13.77
C ALA A 182 0.67 -8.06 -13.41
N ILE A 183 1.53 -8.76 -14.13
CA ILE A 183 2.96 -8.88 -13.86
C ILE A 183 3.72 -8.49 -15.11
N ALA A 184 4.45 -7.39 -15.04
CA ALA A 184 5.44 -7.03 -16.06
C ALA A 184 6.75 -7.73 -15.72
N SER A 185 7.36 -8.37 -16.71
CA SER A 185 8.61 -9.09 -16.52
C SER A 185 9.51 -9.00 -17.74
N SER A 186 10.84 -9.09 -17.49
CA SER A 186 11.87 -9.16 -18.53
C SER A 186 12.61 -10.49 -18.45
N TYR A 187 13.02 -11.00 -19.58
CA TYR A 187 13.79 -12.24 -19.72
C TYR A 187 14.67 -12.20 -20.97
N VAL A 188 15.65 -13.07 -20.99
CA VAL A 188 16.55 -13.21 -22.17
C VAL A 188 16.18 -14.49 -22.90
N GLU A 189 15.92 -14.39 -24.19
CA GLU A 189 15.71 -15.52 -25.08
C GLU A 189 16.57 -15.37 -26.33
N GLN A 190 17.35 -16.40 -26.62
CA GLN A 190 18.30 -16.42 -27.76
C GLN A 190 19.27 -15.22 -27.79
N GLY A 191 19.63 -14.68 -26.61
CA GLY A 191 20.51 -13.52 -26.47
C GLY A 191 19.80 -12.16 -26.60
N GLU A 192 18.53 -12.13 -26.85
CA GLU A 192 17.71 -10.91 -26.92
C GLU A 192 16.91 -10.67 -25.64
N LEU A 193 16.86 -9.41 -25.18
CA LEU A 193 16.01 -9.00 -24.08
C LEU A 193 14.57 -8.89 -24.56
N LYS A 194 13.68 -9.65 -23.93
CA LYS A 194 12.25 -9.65 -24.19
C LYS A 194 11.47 -9.24 -22.95
N ASN A 195 10.29 -8.71 -23.15
CA ASN A 195 9.37 -8.34 -22.10
C ASN A 195 8.03 -9.06 -22.27
N ALA A 196 7.39 -9.33 -21.15
CA ALA A 196 6.06 -9.94 -21.13
C ALA A 196 5.18 -9.31 -20.07
N LEU A 197 3.90 -9.21 -20.39
CA LEU A 197 2.82 -8.94 -19.45
C LEU A 197 2.07 -10.25 -19.19
N THR A 198 2.07 -10.70 -17.96
CA THR A 198 1.39 -11.94 -17.55
C THR A 198 0.25 -11.61 -16.59
N ILE A 199 -0.93 -12.18 -16.82
CA ILE A 199 -2.07 -12.04 -15.92
C ILE A 199 -2.24 -13.35 -15.14
N ILE A 200 -2.17 -13.23 -13.83
CA ILE A 200 -2.43 -14.31 -12.88
C ILE A 200 -3.80 -14.08 -12.24
N LYS A 201 -4.59 -15.14 -12.10
CA LYS A 201 -5.86 -15.10 -11.37
C LYS A 201 -5.94 -16.31 -10.45
N ASN A 202 -6.10 -16.04 -9.13
CA ASN A 202 -6.13 -17.06 -8.08
C ASN A 202 -4.94 -18.04 -8.15
N GLY A 203 -3.75 -17.52 -8.40
CA GLY A 203 -2.51 -18.31 -8.52
C GLY A 203 -2.28 -19.00 -9.86
N GLU A 204 -3.21 -18.91 -10.82
CA GLU A 204 -3.08 -19.53 -12.14
C GLU A 204 -2.82 -18.48 -13.23
N GLN A 205 -1.90 -18.78 -14.12
CA GLN A 205 -1.67 -17.96 -15.30
C GLN A 205 -2.85 -18.07 -16.27
N LYS A 206 -3.46 -16.92 -16.59
CA LYS A 206 -4.60 -16.86 -17.53
C LYS A 206 -4.16 -16.47 -18.94
N CYS A 207 -3.28 -15.51 -19.05
CA CYS A 207 -2.72 -15.10 -20.33
C CYS A 207 -1.30 -14.53 -20.14
N ARG A 208 -0.56 -14.51 -21.24
CA ARG A 208 0.76 -13.89 -21.34
C ARG A 208 0.86 -13.22 -22.70
N TYR A 209 1.26 -11.97 -22.70
CA TYR A 209 1.52 -11.17 -23.89
C TYR A 209 2.99 -10.84 -23.96
N GLU A 210 3.64 -11.18 -25.07
CA GLU A 210 5.00 -10.77 -25.33
C GLU A 210 5.00 -9.36 -25.94
N ILE A 211 5.88 -8.53 -25.42
CA ILE A 211 6.03 -7.14 -25.84
C ILE A 211 7.41 -6.99 -26.45
N ALA A 212 7.43 -6.87 -27.79
CA ALA A 212 8.68 -6.72 -28.52
C ALA A 212 9.19 -5.27 -28.44
N ASN A 213 10.49 -5.11 -28.20
CA ASN A 213 11.24 -3.84 -28.31
C ASN A 213 10.75 -2.67 -27.41
N GLN A 214 10.04 -2.96 -26.32
CA GLN A 214 9.62 -1.96 -25.32
C GLN A 214 9.93 -2.45 -23.93
N LEU A 215 10.56 -1.62 -23.10
CA LEU A 215 10.76 -1.91 -21.68
C LEU A 215 9.50 -1.41 -20.93
N ILE A 216 8.88 -2.30 -20.15
CA ILE A 216 7.81 -1.91 -19.23
C ILE A 216 8.49 -1.45 -17.95
N LEU A 217 8.42 -0.17 -17.69
CA LEU A 217 8.86 0.47 -16.46
C LEU A 217 7.63 0.90 -15.66
N ASP A 218 7.77 0.89 -14.36
CA ASP A 218 6.81 1.42 -13.41
C ASP A 218 6.88 2.94 -13.35
#